data_5d015bfd0e9ca587d139b4ed5218dcec
#
_entry.id   5d015bfd0e9ca587d139b4ed5218dcec
#
_cell.length_a   1.000
_cell.length_b   1.000
_cell.length_c   1.000
_cell.angle_alpha   90.00
_cell.angle_beta   90.00
_cell.angle_gamma   90.00
#
_symmetry.space_group_name_H-M   'P 1'
#
loop_
_entity.id
_entity.type
_entity.pdbx_description
1 polymer ?
#
loop_
_entity_poly.entity_id
_entity_poly.type
_entity_poly.pdbx_seq_one_letter_code
_entity_poly.pdbx_strand_id
1 'polypeptide(L)'
;MELALNEDGRSWVRTRAWVEGQLAPGERIVAAERLRGGWTSEMRRLRVEGPGTGRDLVLRSFVLPFFLEHADGLLTREADVLDLLGPTTVPTAGLVAVDSTGAHCDHPSLLMTLLPGTVRLDDGPDADHRAELLASQLAAIHRTAADGRRRPRGYQAWTAPDRVRVPEHTTRPELWRRAVHVLRQAPPPYTGRFLHRDFHPGNVLFSGEGPGLRISGVVDWVETSWGPADLDVAHCSTALALLHGAPAGLRFPDRYRAAGGELAPSAGARRHWRLLDALAFAPDAEKVAVPWRELGRTDLTPAVLTTRLEDYVAGVLARP
;
A
#
# COMPACT_ATOMS: atom_id res chain seq x y z
N MET A 1 32.79 11.10 -9.36
CA MET A 1 32.82 9.74 -9.94
C MET A 1 32.18 8.71 -9.02
N GLU A 2 32.10 8.99 -7.72
CA GLU A 2 31.56 8.10 -6.67
C GLU A 2 30.01 7.93 -6.68
N LEU A 3 29.27 8.88 -7.25
CA LEU A 3 27.79 8.84 -7.34
C LEU A 3 27.24 7.98 -8.49
N ALA A 4 28.08 7.34 -9.28
CA ALA A 4 27.68 6.54 -10.44
C ALA A 4 27.48 5.05 -10.14
N LEU A 5 27.81 4.59 -8.94
CA LEU A 5 27.62 3.22 -8.49
C LEU A 5 26.66 3.21 -7.29
N ASN A 6 25.81 2.18 -7.23
CA ASN A 6 25.02 1.88 -6.02
C ASN A 6 25.94 1.39 -4.90
N GLU A 7 25.46 1.40 -3.66
CA GLU A 7 26.11 0.71 -2.54
C GLU A 7 26.41 -0.77 -2.86
N ASP A 8 25.62 -1.40 -3.76
CA ASP A 8 25.81 -2.76 -4.27
C ASP A 8 26.73 -2.83 -5.50
N GLY A 9 27.43 -1.74 -5.90
CA GLY A 9 28.32 -1.70 -7.05
C GLY A 9 27.64 -1.71 -8.42
N ARG A 10 26.31 -1.60 -8.49
CA ARG A 10 25.57 -1.55 -9.76
C ARG A 10 25.61 -0.15 -10.35
N SER A 11 25.88 -0.05 -11.63
CA SER A 11 25.82 1.23 -12.37
C SER A 11 24.37 1.70 -12.50
N TRP A 12 24.15 3.00 -12.34
CA TRP A 12 22.89 3.69 -12.64
C TRP A 12 23.10 4.93 -13.52
N VAL A 13 24.08 4.84 -14.38
CA VAL A 13 24.56 5.97 -15.21
C VAL A 13 23.49 6.46 -16.17
N ARG A 14 22.81 5.54 -16.86
CA ARG A 14 21.72 5.94 -17.80
C ARG A 14 20.55 6.53 -17.04
N THR A 15 20.15 5.90 -15.92
CA THR A 15 19.06 6.37 -15.07
C THR A 15 19.38 7.76 -14.51
N ARG A 16 20.61 7.99 -14.06
CA ARG A 16 21.05 9.32 -13.59
C ARG A 16 20.97 10.38 -14.69
N ALA A 17 21.48 10.08 -15.87
CA ALA A 17 21.41 11.01 -17.01
C ALA A 17 19.96 11.31 -17.40
N TRP A 18 19.08 10.30 -17.36
CA TRP A 18 17.65 10.50 -17.59
C TRP A 18 17.02 11.42 -16.54
N VAL A 19 17.31 11.21 -15.25
CA VAL A 19 16.83 12.09 -14.16
C VAL A 19 17.34 13.51 -14.35
N GLU A 20 18.63 13.70 -14.65
CA GLU A 20 19.23 15.02 -14.88
C GLU A 20 18.54 15.76 -16.05
N GLY A 21 18.08 15.02 -17.05
CA GLY A 21 17.29 15.56 -18.16
C GLY A 21 15.86 16.01 -17.79
N GLN A 22 15.35 15.63 -16.61
CA GLN A 22 14.05 16.07 -16.09
C GLN A 22 14.15 17.26 -15.15
N LEU A 23 15.36 17.69 -14.79
CA LEU A 23 15.58 18.79 -13.87
C LEU A 23 15.45 20.14 -14.59
N ALA A 24 15.10 21.17 -13.82
CA ALA A 24 15.06 22.53 -14.35
C ALA A 24 16.48 23.05 -14.66
N PRO A 25 16.62 24.01 -15.58
CA PRO A 25 17.92 24.61 -15.91
C PRO A 25 18.67 25.10 -14.65
N GLY A 26 19.89 24.61 -14.46
CA GLY A 26 20.73 24.93 -13.31
C GLY A 26 20.51 24.05 -12.06
N GLU A 27 19.53 23.15 -12.07
CA GLU A 27 19.41 22.11 -11.06
C GLU A 27 20.39 20.96 -11.33
N ARG A 28 20.89 20.33 -10.24
CA ARG A 28 21.77 19.16 -10.31
C ARG A 28 21.53 18.22 -9.13
N ILE A 29 21.77 16.93 -9.31
CA ILE A 29 21.78 15.95 -8.22
C ILE A 29 23.09 16.13 -7.44
N VAL A 30 22.96 16.41 -6.13
CA VAL A 30 24.11 16.59 -5.22
C VAL A 30 24.29 15.40 -4.26
N ALA A 31 23.22 14.60 -4.02
CA ALA A 31 23.29 13.37 -3.25
C ALA A 31 22.25 12.39 -3.75
N ALA A 32 22.55 11.08 -3.61
CA ALA A 32 21.65 9.98 -3.89
C ALA A 32 21.79 8.94 -2.77
N GLU A 33 20.73 8.71 -2.03
CA GLU A 33 20.68 7.79 -0.88
C GLU A 33 19.63 6.71 -1.11
N ARG A 34 19.96 5.44 -0.80
CA ARG A 34 18.98 4.36 -0.86
C ARG A 34 17.99 4.47 0.29
N LEU A 35 16.70 4.44 -0.02
CA LEU A 35 15.64 4.36 0.99
C LEU A 35 15.39 2.90 1.38
N ARG A 36 15.21 2.66 2.67
CA ARG A 36 14.80 1.34 3.19
C ARG A 36 13.29 1.13 2.94
N GLY A 37 12.87 -0.12 2.82
CA GLY A 37 11.45 -0.48 2.73
C GLY A 37 10.89 -0.69 1.33
N GLY A 38 11.67 -0.54 0.27
CA GLY A 38 11.27 -0.88 -1.10
C GLY A 38 11.35 -2.39 -1.37
N TRP A 39 10.24 -3.12 -1.19
CA TRP A 39 10.21 -4.60 -1.32
C TRP A 39 10.19 -5.07 -2.77
N THR A 40 9.45 -4.35 -3.58
CA THR A 40 9.22 -4.67 -4.99
C THR A 40 10.18 -3.92 -5.90
N SER A 41 10.79 -2.86 -5.41
CA SER A 41 11.59 -1.90 -6.17
C SER A 41 12.71 -1.32 -5.34
N GLU A 42 13.76 -0.89 -5.99
CA GLU A 42 14.78 -0.07 -5.38
C GLU A 42 14.30 1.39 -5.34
N MET A 43 14.40 1.98 -4.15
CA MET A 43 13.99 3.36 -3.92
C MET A 43 15.21 4.21 -3.56
N ARG A 44 15.36 5.39 -4.20
CA ARG A 44 16.40 6.36 -3.87
C ARG A 44 15.82 7.72 -3.62
N ARG A 45 16.30 8.36 -2.55
CA ARG A 45 16.15 9.80 -2.34
C ARG A 45 17.25 10.52 -3.10
N LEU A 46 16.87 11.46 -3.94
CA LEU A 46 17.76 12.31 -4.69
C LEU A 46 17.65 13.74 -4.17
N ARG A 47 18.74 14.28 -3.62
CA ARG A 47 18.80 15.68 -3.26
C ARG A 47 19.19 16.48 -4.49
N VAL A 48 18.36 17.44 -4.85
CA VAL A 48 18.54 18.33 -5.99
C VAL A 48 18.77 19.75 -5.49
N GLU A 49 19.81 20.39 -5.99
CA GLU A 49 20.12 21.79 -5.74
C GLU A 49 20.12 22.57 -7.05
N GLY A 50 19.76 23.86 -6.98
CA GLY A 50 19.69 24.77 -8.12
C GLY A 50 19.67 26.23 -7.69
N PRO A 51 19.38 27.16 -8.60
CA PRO A 51 19.37 28.61 -8.31
C PRO A 51 18.33 29.04 -7.27
N GLY A 52 17.38 28.19 -6.96
CA GLY A 52 16.36 28.41 -5.93
C GLY A 52 16.65 27.62 -4.65
N THR A 53 15.59 27.21 -3.97
CA THR A 53 15.66 26.28 -2.83
C THR A 53 15.87 24.87 -3.32
N GLY A 54 16.74 24.11 -2.65
CA GLY A 54 16.91 22.67 -2.91
C GLY A 54 15.62 21.89 -2.66
N ARG A 55 15.46 20.77 -3.37
CA ARG A 55 14.33 19.86 -3.21
C ARG A 55 14.79 18.41 -3.21
N ASP A 56 13.97 17.55 -2.64
CA ASP A 56 14.21 16.12 -2.67
C ASP A 56 13.21 15.43 -3.61
N LEU A 57 13.72 14.49 -4.39
CA LEU A 57 12.94 13.61 -5.25
C LEU A 57 13.10 12.17 -4.80
N VAL A 58 12.18 11.33 -5.21
CA VAL A 58 12.26 9.87 -5.04
C VAL A 58 12.29 9.24 -6.43
N LEU A 59 13.32 8.42 -6.65
CA LEU A 59 13.43 7.54 -7.80
C LEU A 59 13.05 6.13 -7.38
N ARG A 60 12.03 5.57 -8.00
CA ARG A 60 11.62 4.17 -7.89
C ARG A 60 12.11 3.42 -9.13
N SER A 61 12.80 2.28 -8.95
CA SER A 61 13.27 1.45 -10.07
C SER A 61 12.94 -0.02 -9.80
N PHE A 62 12.31 -0.71 -10.73
CA PHE A 62 12.11 -2.15 -10.65
C PHE A 62 13.37 -2.89 -11.09
N VAL A 63 13.96 -3.66 -10.17
CA VAL A 63 15.22 -4.39 -10.40
C VAL A 63 15.08 -5.90 -10.26
N LEU A 64 13.96 -6.38 -9.66
CA LEU A 64 13.72 -7.80 -9.45
C LEU A 64 13.06 -8.42 -10.69
N PRO A 65 13.48 -9.64 -11.14
CA PRO A 65 13.00 -10.25 -12.38
C PRO A 65 11.47 -10.30 -12.51
N PHE A 66 10.78 -10.75 -11.47
CA PHE A 66 9.31 -10.81 -11.48
C PHE A 66 8.65 -9.45 -11.77
N PHE A 67 9.17 -8.38 -11.19
CA PHE A 67 8.61 -7.03 -11.38
C PHE A 67 9.04 -6.41 -12.70
N LEU A 68 10.20 -6.80 -13.25
CA LEU A 68 10.64 -6.34 -14.58
C LEU A 68 9.66 -6.76 -15.69
N GLU A 69 9.13 -7.99 -15.62
CA GLU A 69 8.15 -8.49 -16.60
C GLU A 69 6.84 -7.69 -16.59
N HIS A 70 6.52 -7.04 -15.48
CA HIS A 70 5.26 -6.31 -15.28
C HIS A 70 5.45 -4.80 -15.14
N ALA A 71 6.69 -4.32 -15.21
CA ALA A 71 7.09 -2.95 -14.89
C ALA A 71 6.31 -1.91 -15.68
N ASP A 72 6.15 -2.09 -16.98
CA ASP A 72 5.45 -1.15 -17.85
C ASP A 72 4.01 -0.90 -17.35
N GLY A 73 3.24 -1.96 -17.12
CA GLY A 73 1.88 -1.81 -16.63
C GLY A 73 1.78 -1.29 -15.19
N LEU A 74 2.77 -1.59 -14.34
CA LEU A 74 2.79 -1.14 -12.94
C LEU A 74 3.16 0.34 -12.84
N LEU A 75 4.25 0.78 -13.49
CA LEU A 75 4.72 2.15 -13.43
C LEU A 75 3.82 3.12 -14.20
N THR A 76 3.29 2.71 -15.37
CA THR A 76 2.31 3.51 -16.10
C THR A 76 1.07 3.75 -15.24
N ARG A 77 0.55 2.72 -14.58
CA ARG A 77 -0.61 2.86 -13.68
C ARG A 77 -0.31 3.78 -12.51
N GLU A 78 0.85 3.63 -11.87
CA GLU A 78 1.23 4.51 -10.76
C GLU A 78 1.36 5.97 -11.24
N ALA A 79 1.99 6.21 -12.38
CA ALA A 79 2.11 7.55 -12.97
C ALA A 79 0.73 8.16 -13.27
N ASP A 80 -0.18 7.40 -13.89
CA ASP A 80 -1.55 7.85 -14.19
C ASP A 80 -2.32 8.21 -12.91
N VAL A 81 -2.13 7.45 -11.85
CA VAL A 81 -2.76 7.72 -10.55
C VAL A 81 -2.18 8.96 -9.89
N LEU A 82 -0.87 9.14 -9.90
CA LEU A 82 -0.23 10.34 -9.36
C LEU A 82 -0.72 11.60 -10.08
N ASP A 83 -0.85 11.55 -11.42
CA ASP A 83 -1.42 12.65 -12.22
C ASP A 83 -2.90 12.89 -11.88
N LEU A 84 -3.71 11.82 -11.75
CA LEU A 84 -5.12 11.92 -11.38
C LEU A 84 -5.30 12.56 -10.00
N LEU A 85 -4.49 12.17 -9.02
CA LEU A 85 -4.63 12.60 -7.63
C LEU A 85 -3.98 13.96 -7.35
N GLY A 86 -3.03 14.40 -8.17
CA GLY A 86 -2.30 15.66 -8.00
C GLY A 86 -3.19 16.89 -7.71
N PRO A 87 -4.33 17.10 -8.40
CA PRO A 87 -5.25 18.21 -8.10
C PRO A 87 -6.20 17.96 -6.93
N THR A 88 -6.12 16.81 -6.24
CA THR A 88 -7.02 16.46 -5.14
C THR A 88 -6.43 16.79 -3.77
N THR A 89 -7.19 16.53 -2.71
CA THR A 89 -6.72 16.68 -1.32
C THR A 89 -6.05 15.39 -0.79
N VAL A 90 -5.96 14.33 -1.59
CA VAL A 90 -5.24 13.11 -1.20
C VAL A 90 -3.74 13.40 -1.19
N PRO A 91 -3.04 13.23 -0.05
CA PRO A 91 -1.62 13.54 0.04
C PRO A 91 -0.79 12.49 -0.70
N THR A 92 -0.52 12.74 -1.97
CA THR A 92 0.26 11.87 -2.86
C THR A 92 1.50 12.59 -3.40
N ALA A 93 2.50 11.84 -3.82
CA ALA A 93 3.67 12.40 -4.49
C ALA A 93 3.29 13.06 -5.81
N GLY A 94 3.94 14.17 -6.15
CA GLY A 94 3.84 14.75 -7.49
C GLY A 94 4.64 13.92 -8.48
N LEU A 95 4.03 13.52 -9.59
CA LEU A 95 4.74 12.88 -10.70
C LEU A 95 5.71 13.88 -11.33
N VAL A 96 6.95 13.46 -11.55
CA VAL A 96 7.96 14.23 -12.31
C VAL A 96 8.16 13.61 -13.68
N ALA A 97 8.45 12.31 -13.75
CA ALA A 97 8.63 11.59 -15.01
C ALA A 97 8.49 10.08 -14.81
N VAL A 98 8.24 9.35 -15.90
CA VAL A 98 8.22 7.88 -15.92
C VAL A 98 8.91 7.35 -17.16
N ASP A 99 9.72 6.31 -16.97
CA ASP A 99 10.28 5.45 -18.03
C ASP A 99 9.88 4.02 -17.71
N SER A 100 8.63 3.67 -18.00
CA SER A 100 8.01 2.41 -17.61
C SER A 100 8.62 1.18 -18.28
N THR A 101 9.29 1.38 -19.42
CA THR A 101 9.91 0.31 -20.22
C THR A 101 11.42 0.18 -19.99
N GLY A 102 12.07 1.17 -19.34
CA GLY A 102 13.52 1.23 -19.21
C GLY A 102 14.22 1.59 -20.53
N ALA A 103 13.53 2.28 -21.46
CA ALA A 103 14.13 2.70 -22.72
C ALA A 103 15.29 3.69 -22.53
N HIS A 104 15.20 4.52 -21.52
CA HIS A 104 16.18 5.56 -21.20
C HIS A 104 16.97 5.28 -19.92
N CYS A 105 16.41 4.50 -18.99
CA CYS A 105 17.02 4.13 -17.73
C CYS A 105 17.75 2.79 -17.80
N ASP A 106 18.54 2.48 -16.76
CA ASP A 106 19.14 1.15 -16.57
C ASP A 106 18.08 0.10 -16.23
N HIS A 107 16.97 0.54 -15.58
CA HIS A 107 15.78 -0.24 -15.24
C HIS A 107 14.53 0.62 -15.40
N PRO A 108 13.35 0.01 -15.63
CA PRO A 108 12.07 0.72 -15.59
C PRO A 108 11.94 1.56 -14.32
N SER A 109 11.68 2.86 -14.47
CA SER A 109 11.79 3.82 -13.37
C SER A 109 10.67 4.87 -13.38
N LEU A 110 10.35 5.38 -12.19
CA LEU A 110 9.44 6.48 -11.93
C LEU A 110 10.10 7.49 -11.01
N LEU A 111 10.05 8.76 -11.40
CA LEU A 111 10.57 9.90 -10.64
C LEU A 111 9.42 10.73 -10.10
N MET A 112 9.43 11.01 -8.81
CA MET A 112 8.37 11.72 -8.10
C MET A 112 8.92 12.60 -6.98
N THR A 113 8.10 13.48 -6.41
CA THR A 113 8.47 14.29 -5.26
C THR A 113 8.57 13.44 -3.99
N LEU A 114 9.48 13.81 -3.07
CA LEU A 114 9.54 13.21 -1.74
C LEU A 114 8.38 13.74 -0.88
N LEU A 115 7.62 12.83 -0.29
CA LEU A 115 6.60 13.17 0.71
C LEU A 115 7.22 13.29 2.10
N PRO A 116 6.75 14.24 2.93
CA PRO A 116 7.22 14.37 4.30
C PRO A 116 6.60 13.31 5.22
N GLY A 117 7.27 13.04 6.35
CA GLY A 117 6.77 12.12 7.36
C GLY A 117 7.40 10.73 7.32
N THR A 118 6.89 9.86 8.17
CA THR A 118 7.40 8.49 8.36
C THR A 118 6.25 7.49 8.54
N VAL A 119 6.50 6.25 8.18
CA VAL A 119 5.62 5.13 8.54
C VAL A 119 5.64 4.92 10.05
N ARG A 120 4.48 4.67 10.66
CA ARG A 120 4.34 4.43 12.10
C ARG A 120 3.52 3.16 12.33
N LEU A 121 4.17 2.12 12.82
CA LEU A 121 3.59 0.78 13.04
C LEU A 121 3.51 0.38 14.52
N ASP A 122 4.03 1.20 15.43
CA ASP A 122 4.11 0.95 16.86
C ASP A 122 2.73 0.90 17.55
N ASP A 123 2.68 0.26 18.71
CA ASP A 123 1.52 0.22 19.61
C ASP A 123 1.47 1.42 20.58
N GLY A 124 1.98 2.59 20.15
CA GLY A 124 2.01 3.80 20.96
C GLY A 124 0.62 4.38 21.28
N PRO A 125 0.55 5.42 22.13
CA PRO A 125 -0.69 6.02 22.59
C PRO A 125 -1.55 6.58 21.45
N ASP A 126 -0.95 6.93 20.32
CA ASP A 126 -1.64 7.45 19.15
C ASP A 126 -2.18 6.38 18.20
N ALA A 127 -2.06 5.08 18.53
CA ALA A 127 -2.48 4.00 17.61
C ALA A 127 -3.96 4.08 17.21
N ASP A 128 -4.84 4.38 18.17
CA ASP A 128 -6.27 4.57 17.89
C ASP A 128 -6.54 5.82 17.04
N HIS A 129 -5.86 6.93 17.32
CA HIS A 129 -5.96 8.15 16.50
C HIS A 129 -5.44 7.92 15.09
N ARG A 130 -4.32 7.21 14.91
CA ARG A 130 -3.84 6.81 13.57
C ARG A 130 -4.88 6.00 12.80
N ALA A 131 -5.59 5.07 13.46
CA ALA A 131 -6.64 4.30 12.83
C ALA A 131 -7.85 5.15 12.39
N GLU A 132 -8.18 6.22 13.11
CA GLU A 132 -9.20 7.21 12.72
C GLU A 132 -8.75 8.03 11.51
N LEU A 133 -7.49 8.47 11.50
CA LEU A 133 -6.90 9.18 10.36
C LEU A 133 -6.86 8.30 9.11
N LEU A 134 -6.48 7.02 9.24
CA LEU A 134 -6.52 6.04 8.14
C LEU A 134 -7.94 5.89 7.58
N ALA A 135 -8.94 5.78 8.44
CA ALA A 135 -10.34 5.66 8.03
C ALA A 135 -10.83 6.89 7.26
N SER A 136 -10.49 8.08 7.75
CA SER A 136 -10.83 9.35 7.12
C SER A 136 -10.13 9.51 5.76
N GLN A 137 -8.85 9.17 5.69
CA GLN A 137 -8.08 9.22 4.45
C GLN A 137 -8.60 8.24 3.41
N LEU A 138 -8.93 7.01 3.83
CA LEU A 138 -9.50 6.02 2.92
C LEU A 138 -10.86 6.43 2.38
N ALA A 139 -11.72 7.03 3.22
CA ALA A 139 -12.98 7.59 2.78
C ALA A 139 -12.79 8.75 1.76
N ALA A 140 -11.74 9.55 1.92
CA ALA A 140 -11.38 10.58 0.94
C ALA A 140 -10.91 9.98 -0.40
N ILE A 141 -10.08 8.95 -0.36
CA ILE A 141 -9.62 8.21 -1.56
C ILE A 141 -10.83 7.66 -2.33
N HIS A 142 -11.78 7.01 -1.67
CA HIS A 142 -12.96 6.41 -2.31
C HIS A 142 -13.95 7.43 -2.89
N ARG A 143 -13.84 8.70 -2.52
CA ARG A 143 -14.59 9.81 -3.15
C ARG A 143 -13.93 10.35 -4.42
N THR A 144 -12.73 9.90 -4.76
CA THR A 144 -12.05 10.32 -5.99
C THR A 144 -12.90 9.96 -7.20
N ALA A 145 -13.26 10.95 -7.99
CA ALA A 145 -13.96 10.74 -9.25
C ALA A 145 -12.96 10.23 -10.30
N ALA A 146 -13.26 9.08 -10.86
CA ALA A 146 -12.52 8.51 -11.97
C ALA A 146 -13.53 7.96 -12.99
N ASP A 147 -13.64 8.62 -14.12
CA ASP A 147 -14.55 8.26 -15.20
C ASP A 147 -13.82 8.06 -16.53
N GLY A 148 -14.47 7.45 -17.47
CA GLY A 148 -13.96 7.23 -18.82
C GLY A 148 -12.55 6.60 -18.81
N ARG A 149 -11.59 7.27 -19.49
CA ARG A 149 -10.20 6.79 -19.63
C ARG A 149 -9.38 6.86 -18.34
N ARG A 150 -9.81 7.64 -17.34
CA ARG A 150 -9.14 7.77 -16.03
C ARG A 150 -9.57 6.69 -15.04
N ARG A 151 -10.60 5.88 -15.37
CA ARG A 151 -11.01 4.77 -14.52
C ARG A 151 -9.97 3.66 -14.56
N PRO A 152 -9.39 3.26 -13.41
CA PRO A 152 -8.44 2.18 -13.36
C PRO A 152 -9.09 0.83 -13.74
N ARG A 153 -8.26 -0.17 -13.97
CA ARG A 153 -8.70 -1.57 -14.22
C ARG A 153 -9.66 -2.05 -13.12
N GLY A 154 -10.55 -2.99 -13.43
CA GLY A 154 -11.33 -3.70 -12.43
C GLY A 154 -10.41 -4.42 -11.42
N TYR A 155 -10.84 -4.50 -10.16
CA TYR A 155 -10.08 -5.20 -9.13
C TYR A 155 -9.86 -6.67 -9.49
N GLN A 156 -8.77 -7.23 -9.01
CA GLN A 156 -8.49 -8.66 -9.05
C GLN A 156 -8.41 -9.20 -7.63
N ALA A 157 -9.03 -10.35 -7.39
CA ALA A 157 -8.93 -11.03 -6.12
C ALA A 157 -7.52 -11.61 -5.93
N TRP A 158 -6.91 -11.39 -4.77
CA TRP A 158 -5.56 -11.89 -4.47
C TRP A 158 -5.54 -13.36 -4.08
N THR A 159 -6.71 -13.91 -3.74
CA THR A 159 -6.88 -15.33 -3.46
C THR A 159 -8.18 -15.89 -4.06
N ALA A 160 -8.30 -17.20 -4.03
CA ALA A 160 -9.49 -17.96 -4.41
C ALA A 160 -9.63 -19.13 -3.44
N PRO A 161 -10.83 -19.75 -3.33
CA PRO A 161 -11.09 -20.83 -2.36
C PRO A 161 -10.13 -22.01 -2.43
N ASP A 162 -9.62 -22.31 -3.61
CA ASP A 162 -8.67 -23.41 -3.91
C ASP A 162 -7.21 -23.03 -3.69
N ARG A 163 -6.93 -21.73 -3.51
CA ARG A 163 -5.57 -21.19 -3.27
C ARG A 163 -5.29 -20.86 -1.80
N VAL A 164 -6.30 -20.92 -0.94
CA VAL A 164 -6.12 -20.64 0.50
C VAL A 164 -5.27 -21.73 1.13
N ARG A 165 -4.16 -21.32 1.75
CA ARG A 165 -3.28 -22.22 2.51
C ARG A 165 -3.67 -22.16 3.98
N VAL A 166 -4.12 -23.28 4.51
CA VAL A 166 -4.44 -23.41 5.94
C VAL A 166 -3.14 -23.64 6.71
N PRO A 167 -2.93 -22.99 7.89
CA PRO A 167 -1.75 -23.26 8.71
C PRO A 167 -1.67 -24.74 9.10
N GLU A 168 -0.52 -25.37 8.94
CA GLU A 168 -0.34 -26.82 9.18
C GLU A 168 -0.64 -27.24 10.64
N HIS A 169 -0.34 -26.36 11.59
CA HIS A 169 -0.50 -26.60 13.02
C HIS A 169 -1.71 -25.92 13.63
N THR A 170 -2.69 -25.54 12.79
CA THR A 170 -3.91 -24.91 13.33
C THR A 170 -4.69 -25.84 14.24
N THR A 171 -5.11 -25.32 15.38
CA THR A 171 -6.08 -25.99 16.28
C THR A 171 -7.52 -25.67 15.90
N ARG A 172 -7.72 -24.87 14.83
CA ARG A 172 -9.04 -24.35 14.41
C ARG A 172 -9.39 -24.72 12.94
N PRO A 173 -9.28 -25.98 12.51
CA PRO A 173 -9.49 -26.33 11.10
C PRO A 173 -10.93 -26.04 10.63
N GLU A 174 -11.92 -26.09 11.53
CA GLU A 174 -13.31 -25.76 11.22
C GLU A 174 -13.50 -24.28 10.91
N LEU A 175 -12.75 -23.40 11.58
CA LEU A 175 -12.74 -21.96 11.29
C LEU A 175 -12.38 -21.69 9.82
N TRP A 176 -11.29 -22.31 9.35
CA TRP A 176 -10.80 -22.19 7.99
C TRP A 176 -11.79 -22.76 6.97
N ARG A 177 -12.38 -23.94 7.25
CA ARG A 177 -13.42 -24.53 6.38
C ARG A 177 -14.63 -23.61 6.22
N ARG A 178 -15.09 -23.00 7.30
CA ARG A 178 -16.20 -22.03 7.27
C ARG A 178 -15.83 -20.78 6.48
N ALA A 179 -14.63 -20.23 6.68
CA ALA A 179 -14.17 -19.06 5.96
C ALA A 179 -14.05 -19.31 4.45
N VAL A 180 -13.44 -20.44 4.06
CA VAL A 180 -13.35 -20.86 2.65
C VAL A 180 -14.73 -21.13 2.04
N HIS A 181 -15.68 -21.68 2.82
CA HIS A 181 -17.05 -21.90 2.34
C HIS A 181 -17.73 -20.58 1.94
N VAL A 182 -17.52 -19.49 2.67
CA VAL A 182 -18.03 -18.16 2.30
C VAL A 182 -17.48 -17.72 0.95
N LEU A 183 -16.19 -17.95 0.67
CA LEU A 183 -15.57 -17.57 -0.61
C LEU A 183 -16.01 -18.43 -1.80
N ARG A 184 -16.56 -19.62 -1.58
CA ARG A 184 -17.12 -20.46 -2.66
C ARG A 184 -18.45 -19.94 -3.18
N GLN A 185 -19.09 -19.03 -2.48
CA GLN A 185 -20.29 -18.35 -2.94
C GLN A 185 -19.93 -17.28 -3.99
N ALA A 186 -20.86 -16.97 -4.87
CA ALA A 186 -20.67 -15.90 -5.84
C ALA A 186 -20.32 -14.57 -5.13
N PRO A 187 -19.37 -13.79 -5.66
CA PRO A 187 -19.07 -12.49 -5.12
C PRO A 187 -20.32 -11.60 -5.04
N PRO A 188 -20.53 -10.88 -3.94
CA PRO A 188 -21.68 -9.99 -3.81
C PRO A 188 -21.66 -8.88 -4.86
N PRO A 189 -22.83 -8.38 -5.29
CA PRO A 189 -22.90 -7.18 -6.11
C PRO A 189 -22.32 -5.97 -5.34
N TYR A 190 -21.70 -5.03 -6.06
CA TYR A 190 -21.07 -3.87 -5.46
C TYR A 190 -21.24 -2.61 -6.31
N THR A 191 -21.15 -1.46 -5.66
CA THR A 191 -20.92 -0.17 -6.30
C THR A 191 -19.43 0.08 -6.42
N GLY A 192 -18.96 0.31 -7.66
CA GLY A 192 -17.52 0.54 -7.88
C GLY A 192 -17.06 1.89 -7.34
N ARG A 193 -15.89 1.89 -6.73
CA ARG A 193 -15.15 3.05 -6.22
C ARG A 193 -13.71 3.00 -6.72
N PHE A 194 -13.04 4.15 -6.68
CA PHE A 194 -11.60 4.23 -6.87
C PHE A 194 -10.92 3.63 -5.64
N LEU A 195 -10.08 2.62 -5.82
CA LEU A 195 -9.41 1.89 -4.76
C LEU A 195 -7.90 2.05 -4.83
N HIS A 196 -7.26 2.14 -3.67
CA HIS A 196 -5.82 2.01 -3.54
C HIS A 196 -5.37 0.55 -3.73
N ARG A 197 -6.12 -0.39 -3.19
CA ARG A 197 -5.93 -1.85 -3.14
C ARG A 197 -4.85 -2.35 -2.19
N ASP A 198 -3.86 -1.53 -1.87
CA ASP A 198 -2.82 -1.85 -0.89
C ASP A 198 -2.76 -0.81 0.23
N PHE A 199 -3.94 -0.31 0.65
CA PHE A 199 -4.04 0.71 1.70
C PHE A 199 -3.91 0.10 3.09
N HIS A 200 -2.76 0.30 3.72
CA HIS A 200 -2.48 -0.17 5.08
C HIS A 200 -1.46 0.76 5.78
N PRO A 201 -1.27 0.64 7.13
CA PRO A 201 -0.36 1.54 7.86
C PRO A 201 1.06 1.62 7.32
N GLY A 202 1.56 0.59 6.64
CA GLY A 202 2.89 0.57 6.02
C GLY A 202 3.03 1.43 4.77
N ASN A 203 1.92 1.79 4.13
CA ASN A 203 1.87 2.64 2.93
C ASN A 203 1.36 4.05 3.23
N VAL A 204 1.34 4.45 4.51
CA VAL A 204 0.89 5.78 4.96
C VAL A 204 1.96 6.46 5.79
N LEU A 205 2.29 7.69 5.42
CA LEU A 205 3.24 8.53 6.14
C LEU A 205 2.50 9.47 7.09
N PHE A 206 3.03 9.58 8.31
CA PHE A 206 2.51 10.45 9.35
C PHE A 206 3.51 11.56 9.70
N SER A 207 3.02 12.75 9.98
CA SER A 207 3.77 13.89 10.50
C SER A 207 3.07 14.47 11.72
N GLY A 208 3.84 15.14 12.58
CA GLY A 208 3.34 15.69 13.84
C GLY A 208 3.16 14.63 14.93
N GLU A 209 2.66 15.05 16.09
CA GLU A 209 2.45 14.24 17.29
C GLU A 209 1.19 14.70 18.03
N GLY A 210 0.58 13.81 18.83
CA GLY A 210 -0.61 14.10 19.60
C GLY A 210 -1.72 14.77 18.78
N PRO A 211 -2.26 15.94 19.20
CA PRO A 211 -3.31 16.64 18.45
C PRO A 211 -2.88 17.18 17.08
N GLY A 212 -1.56 17.32 16.85
CA GLY A 212 -0.99 17.73 15.56
C GLY A 212 -0.65 16.59 14.62
N LEU A 213 -0.93 15.34 15.00
CA LEU A 213 -0.72 14.17 14.17
C LEU A 213 -1.64 14.21 12.95
N ARG A 214 -1.05 13.98 11.77
CA ARG A 214 -1.80 13.94 10.50
C ARG A 214 -1.14 13.00 9.51
N ILE A 215 -1.91 12.53 8.55
CA ILE A 215 -1.37 11.86 7.36
C ILE A 215 -0.73 12.91 6.47
N SER A 216 0.51 12.69 6.09
CA SER A 216 1.31 13.55 5.23
C SER A 216 1.65 12.91 3.89
N GLY A 217 1.34 11.61 3.71
CA GLY A 217 1.57 10.91 2.47
C GLY A 217 0.87 9.57 2.40
N VAL A 218 0.41 9.22 1.20
CA VAL A 218 -0.05 7.88 0.83
C VAL A 218 0.79 7.45 -0.36
N VAL A 219 1.41 6.28 -0.27
CA VAL A 219 2.38 5.77 -1.25
C VAL A 219 1.99 4.39 -1.78
N ASP A 220 2.65 3.96 -2.84
CA ASP A 220 2.49 2.64 -3.48
C ASP A 220 1.13 2.42 -4.15
N TRP A 221 0.89 3.16 -5.23
CA TRP A 221 -0.36 3.14 -5.98
C TRP A 221 -0.41 2.12 -7.12
N VAL A 222 0.55 1.20 -7.21
CA VAL A 222 0.68 0.22 -8.31
C VAL A 222 -0.52 -0.73 -8.42
N GLU A 223 -1.21 -1.02 -7.31
CA GLU A 223 -2.37 -1.93 -7.27
C GLU A 223 -3.72 -1.23 -7.48
N THR A 224 -3.71 0.09 -7.67
CA THR A 224 -4.94 0.88 -7.86
C THR A 224 -5.88 0.23 -8.87
N SER A 225 -7.15 0.17 -8.49
CA SER A 225 -8.20 -0.48 -9.27
C SER A 225 -9.58 0.11 -8.99
N TRP A 226 -10.58 -0.37 -9.75
CA TRP A 226 -11.98 -0.03 -9.58
C TRP A 226 -12.73 -1.23 -9.01
N GLY A 227 -13.36 -1.06 -7.85
CA GLY A 227 -14.03 -2.15 -7.16
C GLY A 227 -14.84 -1.70 -5.94
N PRO A 228 -15.29 -2.65 -5.09
CA PRO A 228 -16.01 -2.33 -3.86
C PRO A 228 -15.08 -1.69 -2.82
N ALA A 229 -15.51 -0.60 -2.18
CA ALA A 229 -14.80 0.05 -1.08
C ALA A 229 -14.44 -0.94 0.05
N ASP A 230 -15.28 -1.94 0.24
CA ASP A 230 -15.09 -3.02 1.21
C ASP A 230 -13.73 -3.72 1.09
N LEU A 231 -13.12 -3.81 -0.11
CA LEU A 231 -11.82 -4.44 -0.31
C LEU A 231 -10.68 -3.66 0.36
N ASP A 232 -10.63 -2.35 0.19
CA ASP A 232 -9.60 -1.52 0.84
C ASP A 232 -9.83 -1.46 2.35
N VAL A 233 -11.09 -1.37 2.78
CA VAL A 233 -11.45 -1.44 4.20
C VAL A 233 -11.08 -2.78 4.80
N ALA A 234 -11.29 -3.88 4.06
CA ALA A 234 -10.86 -5.22 4.48
C ALA A 234 -9.34 -5.30 4.61
N HIS A 235 -8.60 -4.77 3.62
CA HIS A 235 -7.16 -4.80 3.61
C HIS A 235 -6.55 -4.04 4.81
N CYS A 236 -6.99 -2.80 5.04
CA CYS A 236 -6.57 -2.04 6.20
C CYS A 236 -6.98 -2.72 7.53
N SER A 237 -8.19 -3.32 7.58
CA SER A 237 -8.66 -4.07 8.75
C SER A 237 -7.78 -5.27 9.05
N THR A 238 -7.41 -6.05 8.03
CA THR A 238 -6.53 -7.21 8.17
C THR A 238 -5.15 -6.78 8.65
N ALA A 239 -4.58 -5.73 8.04
CA ALA A 239 -3.28 -5.18 8.45
C ALA A 239 -3.29 -4.69 9.91
N LEU A 240 -4.33 -3.94 10.33
CA LEU A 240 -4.48 -3.50 11.72
C LEU A 240 -4.66 -4.68 12.69
N ALA A 241 -5.36 -5.75 12.28
CA ALA A 241 -5.48 -6.96 13.08
C ALA A 241 -4.13 -7.66 13.26
N LEU A 242 -3.32 -7.74 12.21
CA LEU A 242 -1.99 -8.33 12.26
C LEU A 242 -1.02 -7.49 13.10
N LEU A 243 -1.08 -6.15 12.99
CA LEU A 243 -0.19 -5.22 13.71
C LEU A 243 -0.57 -5.06 15.20
N HIS A 244 -1.86 -4.99 15.52
CA HIS A 244 -2.37 -4.54 16.83
C HIS A 244 -3.38 -5.51 17.48
N GLY A 245 -3.57 -6.70 16.86
CA GLY A 245 -4.53 -7.70 17.32
C GLY A 245 -5.93 -7.56 16.70
N ALA A 246 -6.68 -8.64 16.68
CA ALA A 246 -7.99 -8.75 16.05
C ALA A 246 -8.98 -7.62 16.39
N PRO A 247 -9.09 -7.13 17.65
CA PRO A 247 -10.01 -6.03 17.97
C PRO A 247 -9.76 -4.75 17.19
N ALA A 248 -8.50 -4.40 16.90
CA ALA A 248 -8.15 -3.21 16.13
C ALA A 248 -8.70 -3.28 14.70
N GLY A 249 -8.46 -4.40 14.00
CA GLY A 249 -9.00 -4.62 12.65
C GLY A 249 -10.53 -4.72 12.64
N LEU A 250 -11.12 -5.36 13.64
CA LEU A 250 -12.58 -5.52 13.72
C LEU A 250 -13.31 -4.18 13.91
N ARG A 251 -12.70 -3.17 14.54
CA ARG A 251 -13.28 -1.82 14.70
C ARG A 251 -13.12 -0.92 13.48
N PHE A 252 -12.18 -1.19 12.59
CA PHE A 252 -11.86 -0.29 11.49
C PHE A 252 -13.04 0.00 10.53
N PRO A 253 -13.89 -0.96 10.14
CA PRO A 253 -15.06 -0.67 9.30
C PRO A 253 -16.05 0.33 9.93
N ASP A 254 -16.16 0.34 11.25
CA ASP A 254 -17.03 1.29 11.97
C ASP A 254 -16.42 2.70 11.94
N ARG A 255 -15.09 2.82 12.11
CA ARG A 255 -14.37 4.09 11.93
C ARG A 255 -14.51 4.64 10.50
N TYR A 256 -14.37 3.76 9.51
CA TYR A 256 -14.54 4.14 8.11
C TYR A 256 -15.95 4.68 7.82
N ARG A 257 -17.00 4.05 8.37
CA ARG A 257 -18.38 4.57 8.25
C ARG A 257 -18.57 5.88 9.00
N ALA A 258 -17.98 6.02 10.18
CA ALA A 258 -18.02 7.27 10.95
C ALA A 258 -17.34 8.43 10.20
N ALA A 259 -16.34 8.15 9.35
CA ALA A 259 -15.68 9.09 8.45
C ALA A 259 -16.47 9.39 7.16
N GLY A 260 -17.70 8.89 7.06
CA GLY A 260 -18.59 9.09 5.90
C GLY A 260 -18.33 8.14 4.73
N GLY A 261 -17.63 7.03 4.97
CA GLY A 261 -17.44 5.98 3.99
C GLY A 261 -18.66 5.04 3.90
N GLU A 262 -18.90 4.49 2.72
CA GLU A 262 -19.99 3.56 2.45
C GLU A 262 -19.48 2.14 2.24
N LEU A 263 -20.10 1.17 2.90
CA LEU A 263 -19.84 -0.26 2.75
C LEU A 263 -21.04 -0.98 2.16
N ALA A 264 -20.83 -2.20 1.71
CA ALA A 264 -21.92 -3.06 1.24
C ALA A 264 -23.06 -3.12 2.27
N PRO A 265 -24.34 -3.03 1.83
CA PRO A 265 -25.47 -2.93 2.74
C PRO A 265 -25.71 -4.17 3.58
N SER A 266 -25.47 -5.36 3.02
CA SER A 266 -25.69 -6.62 3.74
C SER A 266 -24.47 -7.06 4.53
N ALA A 267 -24.71 -7.62 5.72
CA ALA A 267 -23.66 -8.19 6.56
C ALA A 267 -22.92 -9.34 5.84
N GLY A 268 -23.65 -10.17 5.07
CA GLY A 268 -23.05 -11.24 4.27
C GLY A 268 -22.07 -10.72 3.23
N ALA A 269 -22.39 -9.64 2.53
CA ALA A 269 -21.49 -9.01 1.57
C ALA A 269 -20.23 -8.45 2.25
N ARG A 270 -20.37 -7.70 3.34
CA ARG A 270 -19.23 -7.20 4.13
C ARG A 270 -18.35 -8.33 4.64
N ARG A 271 -18.95 -9.44 5.10
CA ARG A 271 -18.23 -10.64 5.53
C ARG A 271 -17.43 -11.26 4.39
N HIS A 272 -18.03 -11.39 3.21
CA HIS A 272 -17.38 -11.95 2.02
C HIS A 272 -16.09 -11.17 1.68
N TRP A 273 -16.18 -9.84 1.54
CA TRP A 273 -15.02 -9.01 1.19
C TRP A 273 -13.90 -9.06 2.23
N ARG A 274 -14.28 -9.07 3.53
CA ARG A 274 -13.30 -9.17 4.63
C ARG A 274 -12.58 -10.50 4.66
N LEU A 275 -13.30 -11.60 4.41
CA LEU A 275 -12.69 -12.93 4.33
C LEU A 275 -11.85 -13.08 3.06
N LEU A 276 -12.29 -12.53 1.93
CA LEU A 276 -11.53 -12.58 0.68
C LEU A 276 -10.15 -11.94 0.84
N ASP A 277 -10.07 -10.83 1.54
CA ASP A 277 -8.80 -10.18 1.84
C ASP A 277 -8.00 -10.97 2.89
N ALA A 278 -8.59 -11.26 4.06
CA ALA A 278 -7.89 -11.93 5.15
C ALA A 278 -7.28 -13.29 4.74
N LEU A 279 -8.00 -14.09 3.94
CA LEU A 279 -7.52 -15.39 3.49
C LEU A 279 -6.39 -15.29 2.44
N ALA A 280 -6.18 -14.12 1.85
CA ALA A 280 -5.01 -13.86 1.00
C ALA A 280 -3.70 -13.76 1.80
N PHE A 281 -3.77 -13.54 3.11
CA PHE A 281 -2.61 -13.52 4.01
C PHE A 281 -2.26 -14.88 4.62
N ALA A 282 -3.13 -15.87 4.44
CA ALA A 282 -2.86 -17.21 4.95
C ALA A 282 -1.59 -17.82 4.31
N PRO A 283 -0.83 -18.65 5.04
CA PRO A 283 -1.14 -19.17 6.38
C PRO A 283 -0.65 -18.29 7.54
N ASP A 284 0.35 -17.44 7.36
CA ASP A 284 1.15 -16.79 8.41
C ASP A 284 1.44 -15.30 8.17
N ALA A 285 0.90 -14.74 7.11
CA ALA A 285 1.11 -13.33 6.71
C ALA A 285 2.58 -12.90 6.56
N GLU A 286 3.54 -13.83 6.40
CA GLU A 286 4.98 -13.52 6.31
C GLU A 286 5.31 -12.52 5.21
N LYS A 287 4.59 -12.56 4.08
CA LYS A 287 4.83 -11.65 2.96
C LYS A 287 4.72 -10.15 3.33
N VAL A 288 3.95 -9.81 4.39
CA VAL A 288 3.82 -8.42 4.87
C VAL A 288 4.58 -8.17 6.16
N ALA A 289 4.88 -9.21 6.92
CA ALA A 289 5.53 -9.10 8.21
C ALA A 289 7.02 -8.80 8.10
N VAL A 290 7.69 -9.31 7.06
CA VAL A 290 9.12 -9.05 6.87
C VAL A 290 9.42 -7.55 6.80
N PRO A 291 8.72 -6.71 5.96
CA PRO A 291 8.91 -5.26 5.99
C PRO A 291 8.63 -4.61 7.33
N TRP A 292 7.59 -5.07 8.01
CA TRP A 292 7.22 -4.49 9.30
C TRP A 292 8.28 -4.79 10.38
N ARG A 293 8.93 -5.96 10.31
CA ARG A 293 10.06 -6.28 11.20
C ARG A 293 11.27 -5.39 10.91
N GLU A 294 11.57 -5.09 9.66
CA GLU A 294 12.62 -4.13 9.27
C GLU A 294 12.32 -2.71 9.76
N LEU A 295 11.04 -2.36 9.89
CA LEU A 295 10.56 -1.09 10.44
C LEU A 295 10.38 -1.12 11.97
N GLY A 296 10.92 -2.15 12.67
CA GLY A 296 10.98 -2.21 14.13
C GLY A 296 9.96 -3.12 14.80
N ARG A 297 9.00 -3.73 14.06
CA ARG A 297 8.00 -4.66 14.64
C ARG A 297 8.55 -6.08 14.74
N THR A 298 9.67 -6.23 15.43
CA THR A 298 10.34 -7.54 15.63
C THR A 298 9.54 -8.53 16.47
N ASP A 299 8.50 -8.07 17.16
CA ASP A 299 7.51 -8.86 17.90
C ASP A 299 6.59 -9.69 17.00
N LEU A 300 6.45 -9.32 15.71
CA LEU A 300 5.55 -9.98 14.76
C LEU A 300 6.20 -11.26 14.20
N THR A 301 6.24 -12.29 15.02
CA THR A 301 6.68 -13.63 14.60
C THR A 301 5.59 -14.37 13.81
N PRO A 302 5.92 -15.40 13.00
CA PRO A 302 4.94 -16.20 12.27
C PRO A 302 3.82 -16.74 13.19
N ALA A 303 4.17 -17.19 14.39
CA ALA A 303 3.18 -17.70 15.37
C ALA A 303 2.20 -16.61 15.85
N VAL A 304 2.71 -15.41 16.16
CA VAL A 304 1.87 -14.27 16.54
C VAL A 304 0.93 -13.88 15.41
N LEU A 305 1.43 -13.83 14.17
CA LEU A 305 0.65 -13.46 13.00
C LEU A 305 -0.44 -14.49 12.68
N THR A 306 -0.10 -15.78 12.72
CA THR A 306 -1.07 -16.86 12.54
C THR A 306 -2.19 -16.76 13.57
N THR A 307 -1.87 -16.58 14.87
CA THR A 307 -2.86 -16.41 15.92
C THR A 307 -3.75 -15.19 15.69
N ARG A 308 -3.15 -14.04 15.38
CA ARG A 308 -3.90 -12.79 15.12
C ARG A 308 -4.80 -12.90 13.88
N LEU A 309 -4.33 -13.57 12.83
CA LEU A 309 -5.12 -13.81 11.63
C LEU A 309 -6.32 -14.73 11.92
N GLU A 310 -6.12 -15.82 12.65
CA GLU A 310 -7.20 -16.72 13.07
C GLU A 310 -8.22 -16.02 13.97
N ASP A 311 -7.78 -15.23 14.92
CA ASP A 311 -8.67 -14.45 15.79
C ASP A 311 -9.47 -13.41 15.02
N TYR A 312 -8.84 -12.76 14.01
CA TYR A 312 -9.54 -11.83 13.14
C TYR A 312 -10.59 -12.53 12.28
N VAL A 313 -10.24 -13.65 11.64
CA VAL A 313 -11.16 -14.46 10.85
C VAL A 313 -12.34 -14.96 11.70
N ALA A 314 -12.08 -15.42 12.94
CA ALA A 314 -13.11 -15.82 13.89
C ALA A 314 -14.06 -14.66 14.22
N GLY A 315 -13.50 -13.49 14.51
CA GLY A 315 -14.27 -12.27 14.79
C GLY A 315 -15.12 -11.81 13.59
N VAL A 316 -14.63 -11.95 12.36
CA VAL A 316 -15.40 -11.66 11.12
C VAL A 316 -16.56 -12.63 10.96
N LEU A 317 -16.35 -13.92 11.20
CA LEU A 317 -17.39 -14.96 11.09
C LEU A 317 -18.45 -14.86 12.20
N ALA A 318 -18.09 -14.34 13.37
CA ALA A 318 -19.03 -14.18 14.50
C ALA A 318 -19.93 -12.95 14.36
N ARG A 319 -19.57 -11.97 13.54
CA ARG A 319 -20.40 -10.77 13.34
C ARG A 319 -21.56 -11.06 12.40
N PRO A 320 -22.78 -10.57 12.73
CA PRO A 320 -23.98 -10.77 11.91
C PRO A 320 -23.86 -10.06 10.55
#